data_690b4d35c7ab4a2f8cb26fb8bb1c7715
#
_entry.id   690b4d35c7ab4a2f8cb26fb8bb1c7715
#
_cell.length_a   1.000
_cell.length_b   1.000
_cell.length_c   1.000
_cell.angle_alpha   90.00
_cell.angle_beta   90.00
_cell.angle_gamma   90.00
#
_symmetry.space_group_name_H-M   'P 1'
#
loop_
_entity.id
_entity.type
_entity.pdbx_description
1 polymer ?
#
loop_
_entity_poly.entity_id
_entity_poly.type
_entity_poly.pdbx_seq_one_letter_code
_entity_poly.pdbx_strand_id
1 'polypeptide(L)'
;MKNRKIVSIFFVIFYLLLSNSSSSDEIYFETPEIETLENGNLLKAPKGGKAIIDKFTEILADEIEYNKISSILTANKNVEVIDSLKKITIKADEIEYNQISSS
;
A
#
# COMPACT_ATOMS: atom_id res chain seq x y z
N MET A 1 -7.85 -16.77 -15.82
CA MET A 1 -6.64 -16.13 -15.31
C MET A 1 -6.86 -14.76 -14.80
N LYS A 2 -7.49 -13.93 -15.59
CA LYS A 2 -7.75 -12.57 -15.15
C LYS A 2 -8.67 -12.52 -13.96
N ASN A 3 -9.61 -13.42 -13.92
CA ASN A 3 -10.54 -13.44 -12.80
C ASN A 3 -9.86 -13.75 -11.49
N ARG A 4 -8.77 -14.48 -11.56
CA ARG A 4 -8.05 -14.81 -10.36
C ARG A 4 -7.37 -13.61 -9.74
N LYS A 5 -6.92 -12.67 -10.56
CA LYS A 5 -6.32 -11.47 -10.01
C LYS A 5 -7.34 -10.65 -9.24
N ILE A 6 -8.54 -10.55 -9.80
CA ILE A 6 -9.58 -9.81 -9.13
C ILE A 6 -9.92 -10.43 -7.80
N VAL A 7 -10.02 -11.75 -7.79
CA VAL A 7 -10.31 -12.46 -6.56
C VAL A 7 -9.18 -12.26 -5.56
N SER A 8 -7.94 -12.26 -6.04
CA SER A 8 -6.80 -12.07 -5.16
C SER A 8 -6.83 -10.72 -4.46
N ILE A 9 -7.20 -9.68 -5.18
CA ILE A 9 -7.29 -8.37 -4.58
C ILE A 9 -8.27 -8.38 -3.43
N PHE A 10 -9.40 -8.98 -3.66
CA PHE A 10 -10.43 -9.04 -2.65
C PHE A 10 -9.93 -9.77 -1.41
N PHE A 11 -9.26 -10.88 -1.61
CA PHE A 11 -8.74 -11.66 -0.50
C PHE A 11 -7.65 -10.92 0.26
N VAL A 12 -6.82 -10.21 -0.45
CA VAL A 12 -5.74 -9.48 0.20
C VAL A 12 -6.30 -8.45 1.16
N ILE A 13 -7.29 -7.70 0.74
CA ILE A 13 -7.90 -6.70 1.59
C ILE A 13 -8.52 -7.35 2.81
N PHE A 14 -9.27 -8.40 2.60
CA PHE A 14 -9.92 -9.08 3.68
C PHE A 14 -8.91 -9.65 4.67
N TYR A 15 -7.85 -10.22 4.14
CA TYR A 15 -6.82 -10.82 4.97
C TYR A 15 -6.15 -9.80 5.87
N LEU A 16 -5.87 -8.64 5.32
CA LEU A 16 -5.25 -7.59 6.10
C LEU A 16 -6.14 -7.15 7.25
N LEU A 17 -7.43 -7.10 7.01
CA LEU A 17 -8.35 -6.74 8.07
C LEU A 17 -8.33 -7.74 9.20
N LEU A 18 -8.17 -9.01 8.87
CA LEU A 18 -8.13 -10.03 9.89
C LEU A 18 -6.84 -10.03 10.68
N SER A 19 -5.76 -9.67 10.03
CA SER A 19 -4.45 -9.80 10.65
C SER A 19 -4.02 -8.59 11.45
N ASN A 20 -4.80 -7.53 11.45
CA ASN A 20 -4.34 -6.32 12.10
C ASN A 20 -4.57 -6.29 13.60
N SER A 21 -5.07 -7.37 14.16
CA SER A 21 -5.38 -7.37 15.58
C SER A 21 -4.16 -7.23 16.45
N SER A 22 -3.01 -7.64 15.97
CA SER A 22 -1.81 -7.64 16.78
C SER A 22 -0.89 -6.47 16.51
N SER A 23 -1.15 -5.72 15.46
CA SER A 23 -0.25 -4.66 15.06
C SER A 23 -1.01 -3.45 14.63
N SER A 24 -0.53 -2.30 15.04
CA SER A 24 -1.14 -1.05 14.64
C SER A 24 -0.58 -0.54 13.32
N ASP A 25 0.40 -1.22 12.77
CA ASP A 25 1.14 -0.67 11.65
C ASP A 25 0.88 -1.38 10.33
N GLU A 26 -0.29 -2.01 10.23
CA GLU A 26 -0.65 -2.65 8.97
C GLU A 26 -0.93 -1.61 7.91
N ILE A 27 -0.46 -1.89 6.72
CA ILE A 27 -0.74 -1.02 5.58
C ILE A 27 -1.85 -1.64 4.78
N TYR A 28 -2.89 -0.86 4.50
CA TYR A 28 -4.01 -1.31 3.70
C TYR A 28 -3.92 -0.73 2.31
N PHE A 29 -4.35 -1.52 1.32
CA PHE A 29 -4.31 -1.09 -0.06
C PHE A 29 -5.72 -1.03 -0.63
N GLU A 30 -6.03 0.07 -1.29
CA GLU A 30 -7.27 0.22 -2.05
C GLU A 30 -6.87 0.46 -3.49
N THR A 31 -6.88 -0.57 -4.29
CA THR A 31 -6.43 -0.49 -5.67
C THR A 31 -7.31 -1.36 -6.53
N PRO A 32 -7.41 -1.03 -7.83
CA PRO A 32 -8.18 -1.88 -8.73
C PRO A 32 -7.54 -3.22 -8.99
N GLU A 33 -6.24 -3.34 -8.79
CA GLU A 33 -5.56 -4.59 -9.07
C GLU A 33 -4.28 -4.70 -8.26
N ILE A 34 -4.06 -5.85 -7.67
CA ILE A 34 -2.82 -6.15 -6.96
C ILE A 34 -2.20 -7.40 -7.55
N GLU A 35 -0.91 -7.32 -7.85
CA GLU A 35 -0.12 -8.48 -8.24
C GLU A 35 0.71 -8.92 -7.06
N THR A 36 0.66 -10.21 -6.79
CA THR A 36 1.44 -10.78 -5.70
C THR A 36 2.59 -11.57 -6.30
N LEU A 37 3.80 -11.19 -5.93
CA LEU A 37 5.01 -11.78 -6.49
C LEU A 37 5.89 -12.32 -5.38
N GLU A 38 6.90 -13.11 -5.76
CA GLU A 38 7.89 -13.65 -4.83
C GLU A 38 7.24 -14.30 -3.61
N ASN A 39 6.34 -15.23 -3.90
CA ASN A 39 5.66 -16.01 -2.86
C ASN A 39 4.90 -15.13 -1.87
N GLY A 40 4.38 -14.02 -2.37
CA GLY A 40 3.59 -13.14 -1.53
C GLY A 40 4.39 -12.07 -0.81
N ASN A 41 5.69 -12.03 -1.02
CA ASN A 41 6.52 -11.05 -0.34
C ASN A 41 6.56 -9.71 -1.03
N LEU A 42 6.13 -9.67 -2.28
CA LEU A 42 6.13 -8.42 -3.03
C LEU A 42 4.72 -8.18 -3.58
N LEU A 43 4.16 -7.06 -3.22
CA LEU A 43 2.84 -6.65 -3.70
C LEU A 43 3.01 -5.46 -4.62
N LYS A 44 2.35 -5.51 -5.78
CA LYS A 44 2.42 -4.41 -6.73
C LYS A 44 1.02 -4.00 -7.14
N ALA A 45 0.80 -2.70 -7.18
CA ALA A 45 -0.44 -2.15 -7.69
C ALA A 45 -0.11 -1.40 -8.98
N PRO A 46 -0.09 -2.10 -10.11
CA PRO A 46 0.39 -1.49 -11.37
C PRO A 46 -0.55 -0.44 -11.93
N LYS A 47 -1.78 -0.44 -11.49
CA LYS A 47 -2.75 0.56 -11.96
C LYS A 47 -3.00 1.64 -10.93
N GLY A 48 -2.14 1.70 -9.92
CA GLY A 48 -2.24 2.73 -8.93
C GLY A 48 -3.28 2.47 -7.88
N GLY A 49 -3.48 3.46 -7.06
CA GLY A 49 -4.45 3.38 -5.99
C GLY A 49 -3.97 4.11 -4.77
N LYS A 50 -4.37 3.59 -3.63
CA LYS A 50 -4.13 4.24 -2.36
C LYS A 50 -3.55 3.23 -1.38
N ALA A 51 -2.53 3.66 -0.64
CA ALA A 51 -2.00 2.88 0.48
C ALA A 51 -2.33 3.66 1.74
N ILE A 52 -3.03 3.01 2.66
CA ILE A 52 -3.41 3.63 3.92
C ILE A 52 -2.40 3.21 4.97
N ILE A 53 -1.61 4.17 5.42
CA ILE A 53 -0.51 3.91 6.33
C ILE A 53 -1.02 3.84 7.77
N ASP A 54 -1.84 4.81 8.13
CA ASP A 54 -2.47 4.82 9.44
C ASP A 54 -3.74 5.65 9.34
N LYS A 55 -4.33 5.97 10.48
CA LYS A 55 -5.60 6.68 10.51
C LYS A 55 -5.56 8.02 9.79
N PHE A 56 -4.40 8.62 9.72
CA PHE A 56 -4.29 9.98 9.22
C PHE A 56 -3.47 10.11 7.95
N THR A 57 -2.79 9.05 7.53
CA THR A 57 -1.83 9.14 6.45
C THR A 57 -2.18 8.20 5.32
N GLU A 58 -2.30 8.75 4.11
CA GLU A 58 -2.58 7.99 2.90
C GLU A 58 -1.59 8.37 1.83
N ILE A 59 -1.22 7.39 1.01
CA ILE A 59 -0.34 7.62 -0.12
C ILE A 59 -1.08 7.20 -1.38
N LEU A 60 -1.20 8.12 -2.33
CA LEU A 60 -1.82 7.84 -3.62
C LEU A 60 -0.75 7.93 -4.69
N ALA A 61 -0.83 7.07 -5.68
CA ALA A 61 0.14 7.08 -6.77
C ALA A 61 -0.39 6.27 -7.93
N ASP A 62 0.27 6.43 -9.09
CA ASP A 62 -0.08 5.64 -10.26
C ASP A 62 0.49 4.24 -10.18
N GLU A 63 1.55 4.05 -9.41
CA GLU A 63 2.15 2.74 -9.18
C GLU A 63 2.57 2.65 -7.73
N ILE A 64 2.24 1.53 -7.10
CA ILE A 64 2.63 1.30 -5.72
C ILE A 64 3.19 -0.11 -5.59
N GLU A 65 4.24 -0.24 -4.81
CA GLU A 65 4.88 -1.51 -4.59
C GLU A 65 5.25 -1.62 -3.13
N TYR A 66 4.99 -2.78 -2.53
CA TYR A 66 5.31 -3.00 -1.12
C TYR A 66 6.08 -4.30 -0.96
N ASN A 67 7.24 -4.21 -0.36
CA ASN A 67 8.08 -5.36 -0.07
C ASN A 67 7.91 -5.73 1.39
N LYS A 68 7.32 -6.89 1.63
CA LYS A 68 7.03 -7.31 3.00
C LYS A 68 8.29 -7.67 3.78
N ILE A 69 9.32 -8.13 3.10
CA ILE A 69 10.54 -8.52 3.79
C ILE A 69 11.27 -7.31 4.31
N SER A 70 11.41 -6.29 3.48
CA SER A 70 12.11 -5.08 3.88
C SER A 70 11.19 -4.06 4.56
N SER A 71 9.89 -4.26 4.44
CA SER A 71 8.87 -3.33 4.95
C SER A 71 8.98 -1.96 4.30
N ILE A 72 9.33 -1.95 3.03
CA ILE A 72 9.46 -0.71 2.27
C ILE A 72 8.34 -0.61 1.24
N LEU A 73 7.65 0.51 1.28
CA LEU A 73 6.64 0.84 0.29
C LEU A 73 7.19 1.90 -0.63
N THR A 74 7.08 1.66 -1.93
CA THR A 74 7.53 2.61 -2.94
C THR A 74 6.35 3.04 -3.77
N ALA A 75 6.18 4.34 -3.94
CA ALA A 75 5.12 4.91 -4.75
C ALA A 75 5.73 5.74 -5.85
N ASN A 76 5.26 5.54 -7.07
CA ASN A 76 5.81 6.22 -8.24
C ASN A 76 4.72 6.87 -9.05
N LYS A 77 5.05 8.01 -9.63
CA LYS A 77 4.24 8.75 -10.58
C LYS A 77 3.01 9.37 -9.94
N ASN A 78 2.97 10.66 -9.97
CA ASN A 78 1.86 11.44 -9.44
C ASN A 78 1.55 11.07 -8.01
N VAL A 79 2.59 11.03 -7.19
CA VAL A 79 2.45 10.61 -5.80
C VAL A 79 1.91 11.76 -4.97
N GLU A 80 0.93 11.44 -4.13
CA GLU A 80 0.41 12.38 -3.14
C GLU A 80 0.40 11.71 -1.78
N VAL A 81 1.01 12.36 -0.82
CA VAL A 81 0.93 11.92 0.56
C VAL A 81 0.01 12.88 1.30
N ILE A 82 -1.06 12.34 1.84
CA ILE A 82 -2.06 13.14 2.51
C ILE A 82 -2.02 12.85 4.00
N ASP A 83 -1.77 13.89 4.77
CA ASP A 83 -1.78 13.82 6.23
C ASP A 83 -2.99 14.60 6.70
N SER A 84 -4.06 13.91 7.05
CA SER A 84 -5.29 14.57 7.42
C SER A 84 -5.23 15.20 8.81
N LEU A 85 -4.35 14.71 9.66
CA LEU A 85 -4.17 15.29 10.97
C LEU A 85 -3.59 16.70 10.87
N LYS A 86 -2.54 16.84 10.08
CA LYS A 86 -1.89 18.14 9.89
C LYS A 86 -2.47 18.91 8.72
N LYS A 87 -3.35 18.30 7.95
CA LYS A 87 -3.98 18.91 6.80
C LYS A 87 -2.95 19.33 5.77
N ILE A 88 -2.01 18.42 5.51
CA ILE A 88 -0.93 18.66 4.56
C ILE A 88 -1.02 17.64 3.44
N THR A 89 -0.77 18.10 2.22
CA THR A 89 -0.64 17.22 1.07
C THR A 89 0.71 17.47 0.44
N ILE A 90 1.48 16.40 0.30
CA ILE A 90 2.81 16.47 -0.33
C ILE A 90 2.73 15.77 -1.67
N LYS A 91 3.21 16.43 -2.70
CA LYS A 91 3.24 15.86 -4.04
C LYS A 91 4.67 15.57 -4.45
N ALA A 92 4.87 14.45 -5.10
CA ALA A 92 6.20 14.03 -5.50
C ALA A 92 6.10 13.11 -6.70
N ASP A 93 7.26 12.84 -7.33
CA ASP A 93 7.31 11.87 -8.41
C ASP A 93 7.53 10.48 -7.87
N GLU A 94 8.16 10.39 -6.73
CA GLU A 94 8.46 9.10 -6.13
C GLU A 94 8.63 9.28 -4.64
N ILE A 95 8.11 8.31 -3.88
CA ILE A 95 8.25 8.30 -2.44
C ILE A 95 8.58 6.89 -1.98
N GLU A 96 9.45 6.81 -1.01
CA GLU A 96 9.79 5.57 -0.37
C GLU A 96 9.46 5.68 1.12
N TYR A 97 8.67 4.76 1.62
CA TYR A 97 8.29 4.76 3.02
C TYR A 97 8.78 3.48 3.68
N ASN A 98 9.59 3.63 4.71
CA ASN A 98 10.14 2.49 5.43
C ASN A 98 9.38 2.32 6.73
N GLN A 99 8.56 1.30 6.80
CA GLN A 99 7.70 1.10 7.95
C GLN A 99 8.48 0.77 9.23
N ILE A 100 9.56 0.05 9.07
CA ILE A 100 10.35 -0.33 10.24
C ILE A 100 11.00 0.86 10.90
N SER A 101 11.58 1.73 10.10
CA SER A 101 12.32 2.85 10.67
C SER A 101 11.40 3.94 11.21
N SER A 102 10.13 3.85 10.94
CA SER A 102 9.21 4.87 11.43
C SER A 102 8.67 4.57 12.81
N SER A 103 8.99 3.44 13.34
CA SER A 103 8.46 3.04 14.65
C SER A 103 9.16 3.73 15.81
#